data_a7a8de29b0f6dbe652724c264294c95f
#
_entry.id   a7a8de29b0f6dbe652724c264294c95f
#
_cell.length_a   1.000
_cell.length_b   1.000
_cell.length_c   1.000
_cell.angle_alpha   90.00
_cell.angle_beta   90.00
_cell.angle_gamma   90.00
#
_symmetry.space_group_name_H-M   'P 1'
#
loop_
_entity.id
_entity.type
_entity.pdbx_description
1 polymer ?
#
loop_
_entity_poly.entity_id
_entity_poly.type
_entity_poly.pdbx_seq_one_letter_code
_entity_poly.pdbx_strand_id
1 'polypeptide(L)'
;SKKLIDFTVSDFAEETAGESMAPGGGSIAAYVGALGVSLGTMVANLSAHKVGWDAKWEFYSDWAVKGQAYKNKLLFLVDEDTNAFNKIIDGFRMPKSTLDEISARKEAIENATKYATEIPFQVMETACNSMEVMQAMLKDGLQSSLSDAGVGILCAKTAVFGAYFNVRINAKDIKDRVFAEDILGRAKEIYNNTITIEKEVIDYIDGKM
;
A
#
# COMPACT_ATOMS: atom_id res chain seq x y z
N SER A 1 4.21 -12.07 18.78
CA SER A 1 5.42 -11.54 18.11
C SER A 1 5.34 -10.02 18.02
N LYS A 2 6.47 -9.33 17.99
CA LYS A 2 6.56 -7.90 17.77
C LYS A 2 6.05 -7.58 16.36
N LYS A 3 5.26 -6.53 16.20
CA LYS A 3 4.79 -6.09 14.88
C LYS A 3 5.96 -5.59 14.02
N LEU A 4 5.90 -5.79 12.73
CA LEU A 4 6.93 -5.29 11.79
C LEU A 4 7.08 -3.77 11.87
N ILE A 5 5.97 -3.04 12.01
CA ILE A 5 5.97 -1.58 12.13
C ILE A 5 6.59 -1.05 13.44
N ASP A 6 6.85 -1.91 14.42
CA ASP A 6 7.51 -1.56 15.68
C ASP A 6 9.04 -1.80 15.64
N PHE A 7 9.57 -2.25 14.51
CA PHE A 7 11.01 -2.41 14.31
C PHE A 7 11.67 -1.05 14.11
N THR A 8 12.96 -0.96 14.44
CA THR A 8 13.75 0.17 13.98
C THR A 8 13.92 0.09 12.46
N VAL A 9 14.25 1.20 11.80
CA VAL A 9 14.45 1.20 10.34
C VAL A 9 15.55 0.21 9.93
N SER A 10 16.65 0.12 10.71
CA SER A 10 17.72 -0.84 10.48
C SER A 10 17.27 -2.28 10.71
N ASP A 11 16.59 -2.56 11.83
CA ASP A 11 16.10 -3.91 12.12
C ASP A 11 15.11 -4.41 11.07
N PHE A 12 14.24 -3.51 10.56
CA PHE A 12 13.30 -3.85 9.48
C PHE A 12 14.04 -4.22 8.18
N ALA A 13 15.10 -3.49 7.84
CA ALA A 13 15.91 -3.78 6.66
C ALA A 13 16.70 -5.09 6.83
N GLU A 14 17.30 -5.32 8.00
CA GLU A 14 18.02 -6.57 8.31
C GLU A 14 17.08 -7.78 8.28
N GLU A 15 15.89 -7.69 8.87
CA GLU A 15 14.90 -8.77 8.82
C GLU A 15 14.45 -9.06 7.38
N THR A 16 14.27 -8.01 6.56
CA THR A 16 13.94 -8.15 5.14
C THR A 16 15.04 -8.85 4.35
N ALA A 17 16.31 -8.61 4.69
CA ALA A 17 17.47 -9.20 4.03
C ALA A 17 17.79 -10.62 4.54
N GLY A 18 17.16 -11.04 5.63
CA GLY A 18 17.39 -12.32 6.28
C GLY A 18 16.69 -13.50 5.59
N GLU A 19 16.68 -14.64 6.27
CA GLU A 19 16.02 -15.89 5.82
C GLU A 19 14.56 -15.97 6.27
N SER A 20 14.03 -14.93 6.93
CA SER A 20 12.66 -14.85 7.41
C SER A 20 11.68 -14.77 6.25
N MET A 21 10.52 -15.42 6.39
CA MET A 21 9.45 -15.35 5.38
C MET A 21 8.72 -13.99 5.40
N ALA A 22 8.92 -13.18 6.42
CA ALA A 22 8.36 -11.84 6.58
C ALA A 22 9.41 -10.89 7.20
N PRO A 23 9.46 -9.61 6.76
CA PRO A 23 8.58 -8.98 5.78
C PRO A 23 8.87 -9.44 4.35
N GLY A 24 7.81 -9.71 3.58
CA GLY A 24 7.89 -10.00 2.15
C GLY A 24 7.56 -8.78 1.27
N GLY A 25 7.47 -9.01 -0.04
CA GLY A 25 7.19 -7.95 -1.02
C GLY A 25 5.88 -7.19 -0.77
N GLY A 26 4.84 -7.83 -0.23
CA GLY A 26 3.57 -7.20 0.11
C GLY A 26 3.71 -6.22 1.28
N SER A 27 4.37 -6.64 2.36
CA SER A 27 4.70 -5.77 3.50
C SER A 27 5.55 -4.57 3.08
N ILE A 28 6.56 -4.80 2.21
CA ILE A 28 7.41 -3.73 1.67
C ILE A 28 6.59 -2.75 0.82
N ALA A 29 5.72 -3.25 -0.06
CA ALA A 29 4.86 -2.40 -0.89
C ALA A 29 3.97 -1.49 -0.02
N ALA A 30 3.35 -2.04 1.02
CA ALA A 30 2.53 -1.26 1.96
C ALA A 30 3.36 -0.18 2.68
N TYR A 31 4.55 -0.53 3.16
CA TYR A 31 5.41 0.41 3.89
C TYR A 31 5.94 1.54 3.00
N VAL A 32 6.38 1.22 1.78
CA VAL A 32 6.81 2.24 0.81
C VAL A 32 5.66 3.19 0.48
N GLY A 33 4.43 2.68 0.32
CA GLY A 33 3.23 3.50 0.15
C GLY A 33 2.97 4.43 1.33
N ALA A 34 3.14 3.93 2.57
CA ALA A 34 3.01 4.73 3.79
C ALA A 34 4.03 5.87 3.84
N LEU A 35 5.28 5.60 3.46
CA LEU A 35 6.33 6.62 3.37
C LEU A 35 6.01 7.66 2.29
N GLY A 36 5.49 7.21 1.15
CA GLY A 36 5.09 8.11 0.06
C GLY A 36 4.05 9.13 0.48
N VAL A 37 2.93 8.69 1.05
CA VAL A 37 1.89 9.62 1.52
C VAL A 37 2.33 10.44 2.73
N SER A 38 3.29 9.94 3.52
CA SER A 38 3.89 10.72 4.61
C SER A 38 4.61 11.96 4.10
N LEU A 39 5.29 11.87 2.94
CA LEU A 39 5.92 13.04 2.30
C LEU A 39 4.86 14.07 1.86
N GLY A 40 3.78 13.64 1.22
CA GLY A 40 2.68 14.57 0.89
C GLY A 40 2.06 15.22 2.13
N THR A 41 1.87 14.43 3.20
CA THR A 41 1.38 14.92 4.49
C THR A 41 2.33 15.92 5.13
N MET A 42 3.64 15.67 5.04
CA MET A 42 4.67 16.62 5.50
C MET A 42 4.58 17.94 4.76
N VAL A 43 4.43 17.93 3.44
CA VAL A 43 4.28 19.16 2.64
C VAL A 43 3.04 19.92 3.06
N ALA A 44 1.92 19.23 3.31
CA ALA A 44 0.69 19.86 3.81
C ALA A 44 0.91 20.53 5.18
N ASN A 45 1.55 19.84 6.12
CA ASN A 45 1.86 20.40 7.44
C ASN A 45 2.80 21.62 7.36
N LEU A 46 3.86 21.55 6.55
CA LEU A 46 4.78 22.67 6.34
C LEU A 46 4.06 23.88 5.72
N SER A 47 3.14 23.62 4.78
CA SER A 47 2.35 24.66 4.13
C SER A 47 1.36 25.32 5.09
N ALA A 48 0.71 24.53 5.97
CA ALA A 48 -0.21 25.02 7.00
C ALA A 48 0.47 25.97 7.99
N HIS A 49 1.75 25.77 8.28
CA HIS A 49 2.51 26.56 9.26
C HIS A 49 3.40 27.63 8.61
N LYS A 50 3.29 27.85 7.30
CA LYS A 50 4.07 28.89 6.63
C LYS A 50 3.57 30.27 7.02
N VAL A 51 4.46 31.10 7.50
CA VAL A 51 4.17 32.50 7.86
C VAL A 51 3.54 33.24 6.68
N GLY A 52 2.41 33.87 6.91
CA GLY A 52 1.64 34.60 5.90
C GLY A 52 0.66 33.75 5.09
N TRP A 53 0.54 32.45 5.40
CA TRP A 53 -0.42 31.54 4.77
C TRP A 53 -1.60 31.16 5.69
N ASP A 54 -1.79 31.88 6.78
CA ASP A 54 -2.80 31.59 7.81
C ASP A 54 -4.22 31.45 7.26
N ALA A 55 -4.58 32.20 6.22
CA ALA A 55 -5.88 32.11 5.56
C ALA A 55 -6.14 30.74 4.87
N LYS A 56 -5.10 29.95 4.61
CA LYS A 56 -5.17 28.63 4.01
C LYS A 56 -4.91 27.50 4.99
N TRP A 57 -4.79 27.80 6.28
CA TRP A 57 -4.45 26.81 7.30
C TRP A 57 -5.40 25.61 7.29
N GLU A 58 -6.72 25.85 7.22
CA GLU A 58 -7.74 24.79 7.21
C GLU A 58 -7.57 23.87 6.00
N PHE A 59 -7.40 24.44 4.80
CA PHE A 59 -7.18 23.68 3.57
C PHE A 59 -5.99 22.71 3.69
N TYR A 60 -4.84 23.17 4.18
CA TYR A 60 -3.66 22.31 4.35
C TYR A 60 -3.84 21.30 5.47
N SER A 61 -4.50 21.67 6.56
CA SER A 61 -4.81 20.76 7.67
C SER A 61 -5.70 19.62 7.23
N ASP A 62 -6.70 19.86 6.40
CA ASP A 62 -7.60 18.84 5.86
C ASP A 62 -6.80 17.82 5.01
N TRP A 63 -5.89 18.31 4.17
CA TRP A 63 -5.01 17.42 3.41
C TRP A 63 -4.07 16.60 4.30
N ALA A 64 -3.54 17.21 5.36
CA ALA A 64 -2.69 16.52 6.31
C ALA A 64 -3.46 15.41 7.06
N VAL A 65 -4.69 15.70 7.50
CA VAL A 65 -5.59 14.71 8.15
C VAL A 65 -5.87 13.54 7.20
N LYS A 66 -6.18 13.83 5.94
CA LYS A 66 -6.43 12.82 4.91
C LYS A 66 -5.19 11.96 4.64
N GLY A 67 -4.02 12.58 4.55
CA GLY A 67 -2.74 11.89 4.41
C GLY A 67 -2.42 10.98 5.59
N GLN A 68 -2.69 11.41 6.82
CA GLN A 68 -2.54 10.59 8.02
C GLN A 68 -3.46 9.35 7.99
N ALA A 69 -4.69 9.48 7.50
CA ALA A 69 -5.61 8.36 7.38
C ALA A 69 -5.07 7.29 6.40
N TYR A 70 -4.58 7.69 5.23
CA TYR A 70 -3.95 6.79 4.27
C TYR A 70 -2.68 6.13 4.84
N LYS A 71 -1.81 6.91 5.47
CA LYS A 71 -0.60 6.41 6.12
C LYS A 71 -0.94 5.32 7.15
N ASN A 72 -1.88 5.59 8.04
CA ASN A 72 -2.26 4.65 9.08
C ASN A 72 -2.84 3.35 8.50
N LYS A 73 -3.66 3.43 7.44
CA LYS A 73 -4.18 2.25 6.74
C LYS A 73 -3.05 1.43 6.11
N LEU A 74 -2.09 2.08 5.45
CA LEU A 74 -0.96 1.39 4.84
C LEU A 74 -0.03 0.75 5.88
N LEU A 75 0.23 1.42 7.01
CA LEU A 75 0.99 0.83 8.12
C LEU A 75 0.29 -0.39 8.71
N PHE A 76 -1.04 -0.35 8.86
CA PHE A 76 -1.81 -1.54 9.26
C PHE A 76 -1.61 -2.70 8.28
N LEU A 77 -1.62 -2.43 6.97
CA LEU A 77 -1.49 -3.44 5.93
C LEU A 77 -0.08 -4.08 5.87
N VAL A 78 0.96 -3.44 6.43
CA VAL A 78 2.31 -4.02 6.54
C VAL A 78 2.28 -5.34 7.32
N ASP A 79 1.67 -5.33 8.50
CA ASP A 79 1.56 -6.52 9.35
C ASP A 79 0.47 -7.47 8.88
N GLU A 80 -0.60 -6.92 8.29
CA GLU A 80 -1.73 -7.73 7.81
C GLU A 80 -1.35 -8.61 6.61
N ASP A 81 -0.40 -8.20 5.77
CA ASP A 81 0.18 -9.04 4.72
C ASP A 81 0.79 -10.32 5.30
N THR A 82 1.58 -10.20 6.36
CA THR A 82 2.15 -11.33 7.09
C THR A 82 1.06 -12.20 7.75
N ASN A 83 0.06 -11.58 8.36
CA ASN A 83 -1.05 -12.29 8.98
C ASN A 83 -1.85 -13.09 7.95
N ALA A 84 -2.10 -12.53 6.78
CA ALA A 84 -2.80 -13.20 5.69
C ALA A 84 -2.03 -14.42 5.17
N PHE A 85 -0.72 -14.29 5.02
CA PHE A 85 0.14 -15.41 4.66
C PHE A 85 0.11 -16.54 5.71
N ASN A 86 0.18 -16.19 7.00
CA ASN A 86 0.12 -17.17 8.09
C ASN A 86 -1.20 -17.97 8.07
N LYS A 87 -2.34 -17.35 7.72
CA LYS A 87 -3.62 -18.05 7.57
C LYS A 87 -3.58 -19.14 6.48
N ILE A 88 -2.86 -18.91 5.39
CA ILE A 88 -2.66 -19.92 4.35
C ILE A 88 -1.86 -21.10 4.92
N ILE A 89 -0.77 -20.83 5.63
CA ILE A 89 0.06 -21.86 6.27
C ILE A 89 -0.76 -22.68 7.27
N ASP A 90 -1.59 -22.02 8.08
CA ASP A 90 -2.47 -22.69 9.05
C ASP A 90 -3.49 -23.60 8.34
N GLY A 91 -4.06 -23.16 7.22
CA GLY A 91 -4.90 -24.00 6.37
C GLY A 91 -4.19 -25.24 5.86
N PHE A 92 -2.92 -25.12 5.44
CA PHE A 92 -2.12 -26.27 5.01
C PHE A 92 -1.79 -27.26 6.15
N ARG A 93 -1.74 -26.80 7.39
CA ARG A 93 -1.49 -27.64 8.60
C ARG A 93 -2.73 -28.36 9.10
N MET A 94 -3.93 -28.03 8.61
CA MET A 94 -5.18 -28.67 9.03
C MET A 94 -5.17 -30.18 8.73
N PRO A 95 -5.88 -31.02 9.56
CA PRO A 95 -6.05 -32.45 9.35
C PRO A 95 -6.61 -32.77 7.96
N LYS A 96 -6.28 -33.97 7.44
CA LYS A 96 -6.71 -34.45 6.13
C LYS A 96 -6.96 -35.97 6.07
N SER A 97 -7.34 -36.57 7.20
CA SER A 97 -7.51 -38.02 7.34
C SER A 97 -8.90 -38.49 6.96
N THR A 98 -9.93 -37.65 7.13
CA THR A 98 -11.32 -37.94 6.78
C THR A 98 -11.82 -37.07 5.63
N LEU A 99 -12.93 -37.45 5.00
CA LEU A 99 -13.53 -36.65 3.92
C LEU A 99 -13.96 -35.25 4.42
N ASP A 100 -14.49 -35.17 5.63
CA ASP A 100 -14.91 -33.91 6.24
C ASP A 100 -13.70 -33.02 6.53
N GLU A 101 -12.62 -33.55 7.07
CA GLU A 101 -11.35 -32.83 7.28
C GLU A 101 -10.75 -32.33 5.96
N ILE A 102 -10.77 -33.15 4.91
CA ILE A 102 -10.29 -32.77 3.58
C ILE A 102 -11.14 -31.59 3.02
N SER A 103 -12.46 -31.67 3.19
CA SER A 103 -13.38 -30.61 2.75
C SER A 103 -13.14 -29.30 3.50
N ALA A 104 -13.12 -29.34 4.82
CA ALA A 104 -12.87 -28.19 5.69
C ALA A 104 -11.51 -27.54 5.40
N ARG A 105 -10.47 -28.35 5.21
CA ARG A 105 -9.12 -27.90 4.86
C ARG A 105 -9.09 -27.18 3.50
N LYS A 106 -9.77 -27.70 2.48
CA LYS A 106 -9.85 -27.09 1.16
C LYS A 106 -10.55 -25.72 1.23
N GLU A 107 -11.63 -25.64 1.95
CA GLU A 107 -12.38 -24.38 2.16
C GLU A 107 -11.53 -23.35 2.91
N ALA A 108 -10.86 -23.77 4.00
CA ALA A 108 -9.98 -22.89 4.77
C ALA A 108 -8.83 -22.32 3.92
N ILE A 109 -8.19 -23.14 3.08
CA ILE A 109 -7.12 -22.70 2.18
C ILE A 109 -7.67 -21.73 1.13
N GLU A 110 -8.82 -22.02 0.52
CA GLU A 110 -9.45 -21.14 -0.46
C GLU A 110 -9.78 -19.77 0.14
N ASN A 111 -10.41 -19.74 1.32
CA ASN A 111 -10.75 -18.51 2.02
C ASN A 111 -9.51 -17.72 2.44
N ALA A 112 -8.47 -18.39 2.94
CA ALA A 112 -7.19 -17.77 3.27
C ALA A 112 -6.49 -17.19 2.05
N THR A 113 -6.55 -17.88 0.90
CA THR A 113 -5.94 -17.39 -0.36
C THR A 113 -6.69 -16.18 -0.92
N LYS A 114 -8.03 -16.17 -0.85
CA LYS A 114 -8.83 -14.97 -1.19
C LYS A 114 -8.42 -13.80 -0.31
N TYR A 115 -8.37 -13.99 1.00
CA TYR A 115 -7.98 -12.95 1.94
C TYR A 115 -6.56 -12.44 1.66
N ALA A 116 -5.59 -13.34 1.44
CA ALA A 116 -4.22 -12.97 1.09
C ALA A 116 -4.10 -12.26 -0.27
N THR A 117 -5.14 -12.33 -1.11
CA THR A 117 -5.23 -11.57 -2.36
C THR A 117 -5.86 -10.20 -2.13
N GLU A 118 -6.84 -10.11 -1.23
CA GLU A 118 -7.50 -8.84 -0.87
C GLU A 118 -6.56 -7.87 -0.15
N ILE A 119 -5.62 -8.35 0.65
CA ILE A 119 -4.68 -7.47 1.38
C ILE A 119 -3.82 -6.64 0.42
N PRO A 120 -3.04 -7.23 -0.51
CA PRO A 120 -2.28 -6.43 -1.48
C PRO A 120 -3.20 -5.61 -2.40
N PHE A 121 -4.42 -6.06 -2.69
CA PHE A 121 -5.39 -5.24 -3.41
C PHE A 121 -5.76 -3.97 -2.63
N GLN A 122 -5.99 -4.06 -1.31
CA GLN A 122 -6.20 -2.89 -0.45
C GLN A 122 -4.97 -1.96 -0.41
N VAL A 123 -3.75 -2.50 -0.48
CA VAL A 123 -2.53 -1.69 -0.62
C VAL A 123 -2.58 -0.89 -1.92
N MET A 124 -2.95 -1.52 -3.04
CA MET A 124 -3.08 -0.85 -4.33
C MET A 124 -4.10 0.30 -4.27
N GLU A 125 -5.32 0.02 -3.76
CA GLU A 125 -6.38 1.03 -3.64
C GLU A 125 -5.92 2.21 -2.77
N THR A 126 -5.38 1.92 -1.59
CA THR A 126 -4.98 2.95 -0.63
C THR A 126 -3.82 3.78 -1.15
N ALA A 127 -2.80 3.15 -1.73
CA ALA A 127 -1.64 3.86 -2.28
C ALA A 127 -2.02 4.71 -3.51
N CYS A 128 -2.83 4.19 -4.43
CA CYS A 128 -3.32 4.96 -5.58
C CYS A 128 -4.16 6.16 -5.13
N ASN A 129 -5.12 5.96 -4.22
CA ASN A 129 -5.95 7.05 -3.71
C ASN A 129 -5.12 8.08 -2.94
N SER A 130 -4.08 7.66 -2.23
CA SER A 130 -3.20 8.58 -1.50
C SER A 130 -2.43 9.56 -2.40
N MET A 131 -2.30 9.26 -3.70
CA MET A 131 -1.63 10.14 -4.67
C MET A 131 -2.29 11.52 -4.77
N GLU A 132 -3.59 11.62 -4.47
CA GLU A 132 -4.31 12.90 -4.44
C GLU A 132 -3.71 13.91 -3.46
N VAL A 133 -3.13 13.44 -2.34
CA VAL A 133 -2.47 14.31 -1.35
C VAL A 133 -1.22 14.95 -1.97
N MET A 134 -0.39 14.16 -2.64
CA MET A 134 0.80 14.67 -3.33
C MET A 134 0.43 15.57 -4.49
N GLN A 135 -0.59 15.21 -5.29
CA GLN A 135 -1.08 16.06 -6.39
C GLN A 135 -1.57 17.42 -5.89
N ALA A 136 -2.31 17.47 -4.79
CA ALA A 136 -2.75 18.72 -4.19
C ALA A 136 -1.55 19.56 -3.70
N MET A 137 -0.58 18.93 -3.06
CA MET A 137 0.61 19.62 -2.54
C MET A 137 1.57 20.08 -3.65
N LEU A 138 1.60 19.42 -4.79
CA LEU A 138 2.33 19.90 -5.96
C LEU A 138 1.77 21.21 -6.49
N LYS A 139 0.44 21.38 -6.47
CA LYS A 139 -0.23 22.58 -7.00
C LYS A 139 -0.24 23.72 -5.98
N ASP A 140 -0.58 23.43 -4.75
CA ASP A 140 -0.92 24.43 -3.74
C ASP A 140 0.06 24.49 -2.56
N GLY A 141 0.94 23.49 -2.40
CA GLY A 141 1.90 23.41 -1.32
C GLY A 141 3.15 24.28 -1.53
N LEU A 142 4.05 24.19 -0.56
CA LEU A 142 5.36 24.85 -0.60
C LEU A 142 6.16 24.42 -1.83
N GLN A 143 6.53 25.36 -2.69
CA GLN A 143 7.32 25.08 -3.89
C GLN A 143 8.73 24.53 -3.58
N SER A 144 9.30 24.88 -2.43
CA SER A 144 10.57 24.31 -1.95
C SER A 144 10.48 22.80 -1.63
N SER A 145 9.28 22.26 -1.47
CA SER A 145 9.01 20.84 -1.21
C SER A 145 8.45 20.09 -2.44
N LEU A 146 8.62 20.65 -3.63
CA LEU A 146 8.14 20.04 -4.88
C LEU A 146 8.74 18.65 -5.08
N SER A 147 10.04 18.48 -4.81
CA SER A 147 10.74 17.20 -4.90
C SER A 147 10.22 16.16 -3.90
N ASP A 148 9.84 16.58 -2.69
CA ASP A 148 9.28 15.67 -1.67
C ASP A 148 7.95 15.07 -2.14
N ALA A 149 7.07 15.90 -2.70
CA ALA A 149 5.82 15.43 -3.28
C ALA A 149 6.05 14.49 -4.48
N GLY A 150 7.05 14.78 -5.32
CA GLY A 150 7.46 13.92 -6.43
C GLY A 150 7.96 12.55 -5.96
N VAL A 151 8.84 12.51 -4.96
CA VAL A 151 9.29 11.24 -4.33
C VAL A 151 8.10 10.49 -3.75
N GLY A 152 7.14 11.18 -3.13
CA GLY A 152 5.92 10.58 -2.60
C GLY A 152 5.11 9.86 -3.68
N ILE A 153 4.96 10.45 -4.87
CA ILE A 153 4.28 9.83 -6.03
C ILE A 153 5.02 8.57 -6.49
N LEU A 154 6.34 8.62 -6.59
CA LEU A 154 7.14 7.46 -7.00
C LEU A 154 7.05 6.32 -5.99
N CYS A 155 7.03 6.63 -4.70
CA CYS A 155 6.78 5.64 -3.64
C CYS A 155 5.38 5.01 -3.77
N ALA A 156 4.34 5.82 -3.99
CA ALA A 156 2.97 5.33 -4.18
C ALA A 156 2.87 4.44 -5.42
N LYS A 157 3.50 4.81 -6.53
CA LYS A 157 3.60 3.98 -7.74
C LYS A 157 4.27 2.63 -7.44
N THR A 158 5.40 2.65 -6.74
CA THR A 158 6.12 1.43 -6.34
C THR A 158 5.24 0.53 -5.49
N ALA A 159 4.48 1.10 -4.54
CA ALA A 159 3.54 0.36 -3.70
C ALA A 159 2.44 -0.31 -4.54
N VAL A 160 1.81 0.41 -5.47
CA VAL A 160 0.77 -0.14 -6.36
C VAL A 160 1.33 -1.26 -7.24
N PHE A 161 2.50 -1.05 -7.84
CA PHE A 161 3.10 -2.04 -8.75
C PHE A 161 3.57 -3.30 -8.00
N GLY A 162 4.21 -3.14 -6.85
CA GLY A 162 4.62 -4.26 -6.00
C GLY A 162 3.43 -5.06 -5.50
N ALA A 163 2.40 -4.39 -4.99
CA ALA A 163 1.18 -5.04 -4.54
C ALA A 163 0.43 -5.73 -5.70
N TYR A 164 0.44 -5.17 -6.91
CA TYR A 164 -0.12 -5.80 -8.10
C TYR A 164 0.52 -7.15 -8.42
N PHE A 165 1.84 -7.29 -8.23
CA PHE A 165 2.50 -8.59 -8.39
C PHE A 165 1.96 -9.61 -7.38
N ASN A 166 1.73 -9.19 -6.12
CA ASN A 166 1.18 -10.07 -5.08
C ASN A 166 -0.28 -10.46 -5.38
N VAL A 167 -1.12 -9.52 -5.81
CA VAL A 167 -2.50 -9.84 -6.26
C VAL A 167 -2.47 -10.89 -7.35
N ARG A 168 -1.62 -10.70 -8.36
CA ARG A 168 -1.53 -11.62 -9.51
C ARG A 168 -1.03 -13.00 -9.14
N ILE A 169 -0.04 -13.12 -8.26
CA ILE A 169 0.51 -14.41 -7.88
C ILE A 169 -0.49 -15.21 -7.04
N ASN A 170 -1.15 -14.54 -6.08
CA ASN A 170 -2.13 -15.17 -5.20
C ASN A 170 -3.42 -15.57 -5.95
N ALA A 171 -3.90 -14.74 -6.87
CA ALA A 171 -5.10 -15.01 -7.65
C ALA A 171 -5.01 -16.26 -8.55
N LYS A 172 -3.80 -16.73 -8.87
CA LYS A 172 -3.61 -17.97 -9.64
C LYS A 172 -4.12 -19.21 -8.91
N ASP A 173 -4.01 -19.22 -7.58
CA ASP A 173 -4.32 -20.38 -6.75
C ASP A 173 -5.79 -20.41 -6.28
N ILE A 174 -6.54 -19.32 -6.53
CA ILE A 174 -7.97 -19.21 -6.22
C ILE A 174 -8.80 -20.04 -7.20
N LYS A 175 -9.65 -20.94 -6.67
CA LYS A 175 -10.53 -21.79 -7.48
C LYS A 175 -11.79 -21.07 -7.93
N ASP A 176 -12.30 -20.16 -7.12
CA ASP A 176 -13.39 -19.26 -7.48
C ASP A 176 -12.91 -18.28 -8.57
N ARG A 177 -13.11 -18.68 -9.82
CA ARG A 177 -12.65 -17.93 -10.98
C ARG A 177 -13.37 -16.59 -11.15
N VAL A 178 -14.62 -16.50 -10.72
CA VAL A 178 -15.39 -15.24 -10.77
C VAL A 178 -14.74 -14.20 -9.85
N PHE A 179 -14.43 -14.57 -8.62
CA PHE A 179 -13.71 -13.70 -7.68
C PHE A 179 -12.32 -13.32 -8.21
N ALA A 180 -11.56 -14.31 -8.70
CA ALA A 180 -10.20 -14.08 -9.18
C ALA A 180 -10.16 -13.11 -10.37
N GLU A 181 -11.08 -13.25 -11.33
CA GLU A 181 -11.17 -12.40 -12.52
C GLU A 181 -11.64 -10.98 -12.16
N ASP A 182 -12.61 -10.83 -11.25
CA ASP A 182 -13.06 -9.53 -10.76
C ASP A 182 -11.92 -8.73 -10.11
N ILE A 183 -11.23 -9.34 -9.12
CA ILE A 183 -10.14 -8.65 -8.41
C ILE A 183 -8.97 -8.32 -9.33
N LEU A 184 -8.63 -9.20 -10.28
CA LEU A 184 -7.59 -8.94 -11.28
C LEU A 184 -7.96 -7.79 -12.23
N GLY A 185 -9.22 -7.72 -12.66
CA GLY A 185 -9.73 -6.64 -13.50
C GLY A 185 -9.63 -5.28 -12.80
N ARG A 186 -10.15 -5.19 -11.59
CA ARG A 186 -10.08 -3.98 -10.74
C ARG A 186 -8.64 -3.59 -10.43
N ALA A 187 -7.78 -4.55 -10.11
CA ALA A 187 -6.35 -4.30 -9.87
C ALA A 187 -5.66 -3.73 -11.12
N LYS A 188 -6.03 -4.22 -12.32
CA LYS A 188 -5.48 -3.69 -13.57
C LYS A 188 -5.90 -2.25 -13.85
N GLU A 189 -7.13 -1.89 -13.50
CA GLU A 189 -7.62 -0.51 -13.62
C GLU A 189 -6.82 0.43 -12.70
N ILE A 190 -6.61 0.06 -11.44
CA ILE A 190 -5.79 0.83 -10.48
C ILE A 190 -4.35 0.97 -10.99
N TYR A 191 -3.76 -0.11 -11.49
CA TYR A 191 -2.42 -0.11 -12.07
C TYR A 191 -2.30 0.90 -13.22
N ASN A 192 -3.24 0.88 -14.17
CA ASN A 192 -3.25 1.80 -15.31
C ASN A 192 -3.49 3.26 -14.87
N ASN A 193 -4.41 3.50 -13.94
CA ASN A 193 -4.66 4.83 -13.39
C ASN A 193 -3.40 5.41 -12.71
N THR A 194 -2.67 4.58 -11.97
CA THR A 194 -1.42 4.97 -11.31
C THR A 194 -0.36 5.44 -12.30
N ILE A 195 -0.25 4.77 -13.46
CA ILE A 195 0.66 5.19 -14.55
C ILE A 195 0.28 6.58 -15.06
N THR A 196 -1.02 6.82 -15.26
CA THR A 196 -1.50 8.12 -15.75
C THR A 196 -1.19 9.23 -14.76
N ILE A 197 -1.51 9.04 -13.48
CA ILE A 197 -1.25 10.03 -12.43
C ILE A 197 0.25 10.31 -12.30
N GLU A 198 1.07 9.26 -12.26
CA GLU A 198 2.52 9.44 -12.13
C GLU A 198 3.08 10.24 -13.30
N LYS A 199 2.68 9.90 -14.53
CA LYS A 199 3.14 10.63 -15.72
C LYS A 199 2.76 12.12 -15.66
N GLU A 200 1.51 12.44 -15.33
CA GLU A 200 1.06 13.83 -15.19
C GLU A 200 1.87 14.61 -14.14
N VAL A 201 2.18 13.95 -13.02
CA VAL A 201 2.96 14.54 -11.93
C VAL A 201 4.41 14.79 -12.35
N ILE A 202 5.06 13.82 -12.98
CA ILE A 202 6.44 13.97 -13.44
C ILE A 202 6.52 15.07 -14.51
N ASP A 203 5.61 15.07 -15.49
CA ASP A 203 5.55 16.13 -16.53
C ASP A 203 5.35 17.53 -15.88
N TYR A 204 4.55 17.61 -14.80
CA TYR A 204 4.37 18.87 -14.06
C TYR A 204 5.65 19.32 -13.34
N ILE A 205 6.35 18.39 -12.67
CA ILE A 205 7.60 18.68 -11.96
C ILE A 205 8.68 19.13 -12.94
N ASP A 206 8.86 18.40 -14.04
CA ASP A 206 9.87 18.72 -15.07
C ASP A 206 9.63 20.11 -15.69
N GLY A 207 8.37 20.53 -15.81
CA GLY A 207 8.03 21.88 -16.28
C GLY A 207 8.26 23.00 -15.26
N LYS A 208 8.60 22.67 -14.00
CA LYS A 208 8.83 23.63 -12.90
C LYS A 208 10.30 23.70 -12.43
N MET A 209 11.09 22.69 -12.73
CA MET A 209 12.52 22.60 -12.39
C MET A 209 13.37 23.04 -13.58
#